data_81d0a8dafb6e0d81ced84fb9fd7d5407
#
_entry.id   81d0a8dafb6e0d81ced84fb9fd7d5407
#
_cell.length_a   1.000
_cell.length_b   1.000
_cell.length_c   1.000
_cell.angle_alpha   90.00
_cell.angle_beta   90.00
_cell.angle_gamma   90.00
#
_symmetry.space_group_name_H-M   'P 1'
#
loop_
_entity.id
_entity.type
_entity.pdbx_description
1 polymer ?
#
loop_
_entity_poly.entity_id
_entity_poly.type
_entity_poly.pdbx_seq_one_letter_code
_entity_poly.pdbx_strand_id
1 'polypeptide(L)'
;YFANGFYVFRSEHRKRVGEIVREFVSFVGMRLFAMIVEVVGTNLLCDSFRYNEFVSKIVVQLVVLVINYIFSKCFVFKKNKRSLRDILSDNYIMVISFLVPAVFMLVLWIIAEIGPFGGHSLTMVDSLHQYLPFFSDYHDKLQNEGSLFYTWDIGMGSNLLDIIAYYMSCPLNFIIVIFDREHLYVAMCLLISIKIALSGLTMASYLGYKCKDKNNVFIIPFAIAYALSNYVIGYSWNLMWMDCILILPLVIQGFEQMMEDGSNYKLYTLSLFYGLLCN
;
A
#
# COMPACT_ATOMS: atom_id res chain seq x y z
N TYR A 1 -2.92 -8.38 25.03
CA TYR A 1 -2.02 -9.52 24.88
C TYR A 1 -2.77 -10.80 24.57
N PHE A 2 -3.70 -11.26 25.42
CA PHE A 2 -4.45 -12.51 25.21
C PHE A 2 -5.26 -12.51 23.90
N ALA A 3 -5.94 -11.42 23.56
CA ALA A 3 -6.68 -11.30 22.31
C ALA A 3 -5.76 -11.43 21.09
N ASN A 4 -4.60 -10.76 21.09
CA ASN A 4 -3.62 -10.88 20.01
C ASN A 4 -3.04 -12.29 19.90
N GLY A 5 -2.78 -12.97 21.02
CA GLY A 5 -2.27 -14.34 21.02
C GLY A 5 -3.25 -15.34 20.44
N PHE A 6 -4.53 -15.24 20.84
CA PHE A 6 -5.57 -16.18 20.43
C PHE A 6 -6.19 -15.88 19.05
N TYR A 7 -6.52 -14.62 18.78
CA TYR A 7 -7.26 -14.24 17.58
C TYR A 7 -6.37 -13.89 16.39
N VAL A 8 -5.22 -13.21 16.64
CA VAL A 8 -4.37 -12.72 15.55
C VAL A 8 -3.29 -13.75 15.19
N PHE A 9 -2.66 -14.40 16.16
CA PHE A 9 -1.49 -15.26 15.92
C PHE A 9 -1.76 -16.77 16.10
N ARG A 10 -2.97 -17.20 16.44
CA ARG A 10 -3.39 -18.62 16.58
C ARG A 10 -2.36 -19.49 17.32
N SER A 11 -1.99 -19.12 18.56
CA SER A 11 -1.09 -19.96 19.36
C SER A 11 -1.83 -21.14 19.98
N GLU A 12 -1.67 -22.33 19.42
CA GLU A 12 -2.40 -23.55 19.82
C GLU A 12 -1.75 -24.34 20.97
N HIS A 13 -0.60 -23.93 21.51
CA HIS A 13 0.12 -24.73 22.53
C HIS A 13 -0.06 -24.19 23.95
N ARG A 14 -0.32 -25.11 24.88
CA ARG A 14 -0.30 -24.90 26.33
C ARG A 14 1.14 -24.52 26.75
N LYS A 15 1.42 -23.21 26.87
CA LYS A 15 2.74 -22.67 27.21
C LYS A 15 2.99 -22.76 28.72
N ARG A 16 4.27 -22.96 29.13
CA ARG A 16 4.70 -22.87 30.51
C ARG A 16 4.56 -21.41 31.00
N VAL A 17 4.25 -21.24 32.30
CA VAL A 17 4.00 -19.91 32.91
C VAL A 17 5.18 -18.96 32.65
N GLY A 18 6.45 -19.43 32.70
CA GLY A 18 7.62 -18.61 32.42
C GLY A 18 7.73 -18.12 30.99
N GLU A 19 7.19 -18.85 30.00
CA GLU A 19 7.14 -18.42 28.61
C GLU A 19 6.07 -17.33 28.41
N ILE A 20 4.93 -17.45 29.11
CA ILE A 20 3.85 -16.45 29.10
C ILE A 20 4.36 -15.14 29.70
N VAL A 21 5.06 -15.21 30.84
CA VAL A 21 5.63 -14.00 31.49
C VAL A 21 6.66 -13.32 30.58
N ARG A 22 7.56 -14.09 29.96
CA ARG A 22 8.57 -13.55 29.03
C ARG A 22 7.93 -12.90 27.81
N GLU A 23 6.92 -13.52 27.23
CA GLU A 23 6.17 -12.95 26.11
C GLU A 23 5.42 -11.68 26.52
N PHE A 24 4.80 -11.67 27.70
CA PHE A 24 4.12 -10.50 28.24
C PHE A 24 5.08 -9.32 28.46
N VAL A 25 6.22 -9.56 29.11
CA VAL A 25 7.26 -8.52 29.32
C VAL A 25 7.78 -8.00 27.99
N SER A 26 8.04 -8.88 27.04
CA SER A 26 8.45 -8.49 25.68
C SER A 26 7.38 -7.67 24.96
N PHE A 27 6.10 -8.02 25.12
CA PHE A 27 4.98 -7.27 24.56
C PHE A 27 4.85 -5.86 25.17
N VAL A 28 4.98 -5.75 26.50
CA VAL A 28 4.95 -4.45 27.19
C VAL A 28 6.15 -3.58 26.80
N GLY A 29 7.35 -4.16 26.77
CA GLY A 29 8.55 -3.45 26.33
C GLY A 29 8.43 -2.89 24.90
N MET A 30 7.79 -3.66 24.03
CA MET A 30 7.49 -3.25 22.65
C MET A 30 6.51 -2.09 22.56
N ARG A 31 5.48 -2.09 23.42
CA ARG A 31 4.54 -0.97 23.48
C ARG A 31 5.20 0.32 23.95
N LEU A 32 6.09 0.23 24.94
CA LEU A 32 6.88 1.37 25.39
C LEU A 32 7.82 1.88 24.29
N PHE A 33 8.47 0.97 23.56
CA PHE A 33 9.31 1.35 22.43
C PHE A 33 8.49 2.04 21.33
N ALA A 34 7.32 1.51 21.01
CA ALA A 34 6.43 2.10 20.03
C ALA A 34 5.96 3.52 20.42
N MET A 35 5.68 3.76 21.71
CA MET A 35 5.38 5.10 22.23
C MET A 35 6.57 6.07 22.08
N ILE A 36 7.79 5.60 22.29
CA ILE A 36 9.00 6.43 22.09
C ILE A 36 9.12 6.79 20.59
N VAL A 37 8.94 5.81 19.70
CA VAL A 37 8.97 6.04 18.24
C VAL A 37 7.88 7.02 17.82
N GLU A 38 6.68 6.93 18.42
CA GLU A 38 5.58 7.84 18.14
C GLU A 38 5.93 9.29 18.53
N VAL A 39 6.40 9.51 19.74
CA VAL A 39 6.77 10.84 20.24
C VAL A 39 7.95 11.42 19.46
N VAL A 40 9.02 10.65 19.31
CA VAL A 40 10.23 11.10 18.61
C VAL A 40 9.94 11.32 17.12
N GLY A 41 9.21 10.41 16.49
CA GLY A 41 8.86 10.50 15.08
C GLY A 41 7.97 11.72 14.77
N THR A 42 6.96 11.96 15.62
CA THR A 42 6.08 13.13 15.45
C THR A 42 6.87 14.44 15.63
N ASN A 43 7.70 14.55 16.68
CA ASN A 43 8.51 15.74 16.89
C ASN A 43 9.53 15.96 15.75
N LEU A 44 10.15 14.88 15.25
CA LEU A 44 11.09 14.96 14.12
C LEU A 44 10.38 15.47 12.85
N LEU A 45 9.20 14.96 12.54
CA LEU A 45 8.45 15.39 11.36
C LEU A 45 7.92 16.83 11.52
N CYS A 46 7.45 17.21 12.71
CA CYS A 46 6.96 18.56 12.95
C CYS A 46 8.08 19.59 13.04
N ASP A 47 9.13 19.32 13.84
CA ASP A 47 10.15 20.32 14.16
C ASP A 47 11.24 20.41 13.09
N SER A 48 11.70 19.27 12.56
CA SER A 48 12.83 19.24 11.59
C SER A 48 12.35 19.37 10.15
N PHE A 49 11.25 18.71 9.80
CA PHE A 49 10.71 18.71 8.43
C PHE A 49 9.54 19.68 8.23
N ARG A 50 9.06 20.32 9.30
CA ARG A 50 7.94 21.28 9.28
C ARG A 50 6.65 20.76 8.68
N TYR A 51 6.40 19.42 8.78
CA TYR A 51 5.13 18.86 8.37
C TYR A 51 4.01 19.23 9.34
N ASN A 52 2.79 19.30 8.83
CA ASN A 52 1.58 19.49 9.63
C ASN A 52 1.48 18.41 10.72
N GLU A 53 1.14 18.82 11.95
CA GLU A 53 1.04 17.91 13.12
C GLU A 53 0.09 16.73 12.86
N PHE A 54 -1.03 16.98 12.18
CA PHE A 54 -2.02 15.95 11.85
C PHE A 54 -1.43 14.89 10.90
N VAL A 55 -0.73 15.31 9.85
CA VAL A 55 -0.07 14.42 8.89
C VAL A 55 1.06 13.65 9.53
N SER A 56 1.90 14.34 10.33
CA SER A 56 2.99 13.71 11.07
C SER A 56 2.48 12.60 11.98
N LYS A 57 1.37 12.83 12.68
CA LYS A 57 0.71 11.81 13.52
C LYS A 57 0.22 10.62 12.70
N ILE A 58 -0.45 10.84 11.55
CA ILE A 58 -0.93 9.73 10.71
C ILE A 58 0.24 8.90 10.19
N VAL A 59 1.27 9.53 9.64
CA VAL A 59 2.44 8.82 9.10
C VAL A 59 3.13 8.02 10.19
N VAL A 60 3.37 8.62 11.35
CA VAL A 60 4.02 7.95 12.48
C VAL A 60 3.14 6.81 13.01
N GLN A 61 1.82 6.99 13.10
CA GLN A 61 0.90 5.92 13.53
C GLN A 61 0.92 4.72 12.57
N LEU A 62 0.97 4.95 11.26
CA LEU A 62 1.13 3.88 10.28
C LEU A 62 2.47 3.13 10.47
N VAL A 63 3.56 3.86 10.67
CA VAL A 63 4.89 3.28 10.95
C VAL A 63 4.86 2.47 12.25
N VAL A 64 4.30 3.03 13.32
CA VAL A 64 4.14 2.36 14.61
C VAL A 64 3.28 1.09 14.50
N LEU A 65 2.22 1.12 13.70
CA LEU A 65 1.37 -0.04 13.46
C LEU A 65 2.14 -1.17 12.76
N VAL A 66 2.90 -0.84 11.72
CA VAL A 66 3.77 -1.79 11.01
C VAL A 66 4.86 -2.34 11.93
N ILE A 67 5.54 -1.47 12.68
CA ILE A 67 6.56 -1.86 13.65
C ILE A 67 5.95 -2.82 14.69
N ASN A 68 4.83 -2.47 15.31
CA ASN A 68 4.13 -3.31 16.28
C ASN A 68 3.76 -4.67 15.72
N TYR A 69 3.27 -4.72 14.46
CA TYR A 69 2.95 -5.98 13.80
C TYR A 69 4.19 -6.85 13.57
N ILE A 70 5.25 -6.28 13.00
CA ILE A 70 6.51 -7.00 12.71
C ILE A 70 7.13 -7.53 13.99
N PHE A 71 7.23 -6.71 15.02
CA PHE A 71 7.85 -7.14 16.28
C PHE A 71 6.99 -8.15 17.03
N SER A 72 5.66 -7.97 17.08
CA SER A 72 4.76 -8.97 17.65
C SER A 72 4.95 -10.32 16.98
N LYS A 73 5.04 -10.33 15.65
CA LYS A 73 5.25 -11.55 14.85
C LYS A 73 6.65 -12.15 15.04
N CYS A 74 7.69 -11.32 15.09
CA CYS A 74 9.10 -11.77 15.12
C CYS A 74 9.62 -12.09 16.53
N PHE A 75 9.19 -11.33 17.54
CA PHE A 75 9.78 -11.40 18.88
C PHE A 75 8.84 -11.99 19.94
N VAL A 76 7.54 -11.67 19.88
CA VAL A 76 6.58 -12.11 20.89
C VAL A 76 6.01 -13.48 20.57
N PHE A 77 5.62 -13.71 19.32
CA PHE A 77 4.99 -14.96 18.87
C PHE A 77 5.92 -15.76 17.94
N LYS A 78 7.09 -16.14 18.43
CA LYS A 78 8.06 -16.95 17.69
C LYS A 78 7.46 -18.32 17.29
N LYS A 79 6.91 -18.41 16.07
CA LYS A 79 6.79 -19.68 15.34
C LYS A 79 7.80 -19.64 14.21
N ASN A 80 8.70 -20.63 14.16
CA ASN A 80 9.76 -20.89 13.15
C ASN A 80 10.18 -19.66 12.33
N LYS A 81 11.42 -19.22 12.53
CA LYS A 81 12.05 -18.18 11.71
C LYS A 81 12.18 -18.70 10.27
N ARG A 82 11.19 -18.40 9.40
CA ARG A 82 11.46 -18.44 7.97
C ARG A 82 12.39 -17.27 7.66
N SER A 83 13.53 -17.55 7.07
CA SER A 83 14.45 -16.54 6.54
C SER A 83 13.72 -15.72 5.46
N LEU A 84 14.11 -14.44 5.28
CA LEU A 84 13.66 -13.66 4.11
C LEU A 84 13.90 -14.44 2.80
N ARG A 85 15.01 -15.16 2.72
CA ARG A 85 15.33 -16.03 1.58
C ARG A 85 14.28 -17.13 1.39
N ASP A 86 13.79 -17.75 2.47
CA ASP A 86 12.76 -18.79 2.39
C ASP A 86 11.41 -18.19 1.96
N ILE A 87 11.07 -16.99 2.46
CA ILE A 87 9.84 -16.28 2.05
C ILE A 87 9.90 -15.91 0.57
N LEU A 88 11.03 -15.40 0.10
CA LEU A 88 11.21 -15.05 -1.31
C LEU A 88 11.22 -16.30 -2.20
N SER A 89 11.90 -17.37 -1.79
CA SER A 89 11.90 -18.62 -2.54
C SER A 89 10.54 -19.30 -2.60
N ASP A 90 9.74 -19.20 -1.52
CA ASP A 90 8.39 -19.76 -1.46
C ASP A 90 7.36 -18.96 -2.29
N ASN A 91 7.68 -17.71 -2.64
CA ASN A 91 6.78 -16.79 -3.36
C ASN A 91 7.44 -16.17 -4.61
N TYR A 92 8.44 -16.83 -5.18
CA TYR A 92 9.22 -16.29 -6.31
C TYR A 92 8.36 -15.93 -7.51
N ILE A 93 7.28 -16.67 -7.77
CA ILE A 93 6.32 -16.36 -8.85
C ILE A 93 5.69 -14.99 -8.66
N MET A 94 5.20 -14.71 -7.44
CA MET A 94 4.62 -13.39 -7.12
C MET A 94 5.66 -12.27 -7.22
N VAL A 95 6.89 -12.56 -6.73
CA VAL A 95 8.01 -11.60 -6.79
C VAL A 95 8.38 -11.27 -8.24
N ILE A 96 8.49 -12.28 -9.11
CA ILE A 96 8.77 -12.07 -10.53
C ILE A 96 7.62 -11.32 -11.21
N SER A 97 6.36 -11.69 -10.91
CA SER A 97 5.18 -11.05 -11.47
C SER A 97 5.02 -9.58 -11.05
N PHE A 98 5.64 -9.18 -9.94
CA PHE A 98 5.77 -7.78 -9.53
C PHE A 98 6.98 -7.11 -10.21
N LEU A 99 8.16 -7.75 -10.15
CA LEU A 99 9.41 -7.14 -10.60
C LEU A 99 9.46 -6.90 -12.10
N VAL A 100 8.90 -7.81 -12.91
CA VAL A 100 8.95 -7.66 -14.37
C VAL A 100 8.17 -6.42 -14.84
N PRO A 101 6.91 -6.19 -14.44
CA PRO A 101 6.24 -4.93 -14.76
C PRO A 101 6.92 -3.69 -14.16
N ALA A 102 7.47 -3.79 -12.93
CA ALA A 102 8.20 -2.67 -12.31
C ALA A 102 9.45 -2.30 -13.12
N VAL A 103 10.25 -3.29 -13.52
CA VAL A 103 11.44 -3.07 -14.36
C VAL A 103 11.04 -2.54 -15.73
N PHE A 104 9.96 -3.08 -16.32
CA PHE A 104 9.45 -2.59 -17.58
C PHE A 104 9.10 -1.09 -17.52
N MET A 105 8.39 -0.67 -16.46
CA MET A 105 8.06 0.73 -16.26
C MET A 105 9.31 1.59 -16.03
N LEU A 106 10.30 1.11 -15.28
CA LEU A 106 11.57 1.82 -15.09
C LEU A 106 12.34 1.98 -16.42
N VAL A 107 12.41 0.95 -17.23
CA VAL A 107 13.03 1.00 -18.56
C VAL A 107 12.28 1.98 -19.46
N LEU A 108 10.94 1.96 -19.41
CA LEU A 108 10.12 2.92 -20.14
C LEU A 108 10.42 4.37 -19.71
N TRP A 109 10.59 4.62 -18.40
CA TRP A 109 10.95 5.95 -17.91
C TRP A 109 12.29 6.44 -18.49
N ILE A 110 13.28 5.54 -18.53
CA ILE A 110 14.62 5.87 -19.05
C ILE A 110 14.54 6.15 -20.56
N ILE A 111 13.88 5.29 -21.33
CA ILE A 111 13.82 5.40 -22.80
C ILE A 111 12.96 6.60 -23.23
N ALA A 112 11.85 6.85 -22.54
CA ALA A 112 10.93 7.94 -22.85
C ALA A 112 11.31 9.26 -22.15
N GLU A 113 12.50 9.32 -21.50
CA GLU A 113 12.98 10.50 -20.78
C GLU A 113 11.95 11.07 -19.79
N ILE A 114 11.24 10.17 -19.06
CA ILE A 114 10.27 10.55 -18.05
C ILE A 114 11.02 10.95 -16.78
N GLY A 115 10.61 12.05 -16.18
CA GLY A 115 11.24 12.53 -14.93
C GLY A 115 11.31 11.46 -13.82
N PRO A 116 12.47 11.28 -13.17
CA PRO A 116 13.61 12.20 -13.09
C PRO A 116 14.66 12.04 -14.21
N PHE A 117 14.46 11.16 -15.20
CA PHE A 117 15.45 10.90 -16.26
C PHE A 117 15.38 11.91 -17.43
N GLY A 118 14.36 12.77 -17.45
CA GLY A 118 14.16 13.79 -18.48
C GLY A 118 12.97 14.70 -18.19
N GLY A 119 12.51 15.41 -19.21
CA GLY A 119 11.44 16.41 -19.08
C GLY A 119 10.02 15.91 -19.38
N HIS A 120 9.86 14.64 -19.73
CA HIS A 120 8.54 14.07 -20.06
C HIS A 120 7.83 13.53 -18.81
N SER A 121 6.50 13.31 -18.93
CA SER A 121 5.66 12.77 -17.87
C SER A 121 4.65 11.77 -18.43
N LEU A 122 4.21 10.82 -17.59
CA LEU A 122 3.05 9.95 -17.89
C LEU A 122 1.72 10.67 -17.62
N THR A 123 1.75 11.88 -17.06
CA THR A 123 0.54 12.64 -16.79
C THR A 123 -0.06 13.15 -18.09
N MET A 124 -1.24 12.68 -18.42
CA MET A 124 -2.02 13.09 -19.61
C MET A 124 -3.51 13.07 -19.27
N VAL A 125 -4.33 13.68 -20.10
CA VAL A 125 -5.79 13.73 -19.94
C VAL A 125 -6.14 14.15 -18.50
N ASP A 126 -6.92 13.38 -17.77
CA ASP A 126 -7.36 13.72 -16.42
C ASP A 126 -6.23 13.71 -15.38
N SER A 127 -5.16 12.93 -15.59
CA SER A 127 -4.02 12.99 -14.67
C SER A 127 -3.32 14.36 -14.71
N LEU A 128 -3.34 15.04 -15.85
CA LEU A 128 -2.79 16.39 -16.00
C LEU A 128 -3.79 17.47 -15.57
N HIS A 129 -5.06 17.34 -15.96
CA HIS A 129 -6.06 18.42 -15.81
C HIS A 129 -6.84 18.34 -14.49
N GLN A 130 -6.91 17.16 -13.84
CA GLN A 130 -7.64 16.94 -12.60
C GLN A 130 -6.73 16.46 -11.48
N TYR A 131 -6.11 15.29 -11.63
CA TYR A 131 -5.34 14.68 -10.53
C TYR A 131 -4.15 15.54 -10.09
N LEU A 132 -3.35 16.06 -11.02
CA LEU A 132 -2.18 16.87 -10.67
C LEU A 132 -2.56 18.16 -9.91
N PRO A 133 -3.55 18.95 -10.32
CA PRO A 133 -4.04 20.08 -9.54
C PRO A 133 -4.61 19.67 -8.18
N PHE A 134 -5.39 18.59 -8.10
CA PHE A 134 -5.97 18.12 -6.85
C PHE A 134 -4.88 17.62 -5.88
N PHE A 135 -3.91 16.87 -6.39
CA PHE A 135 -2.75 16.45 -5.59
C PHE A 135 -1.89 17.63 -5.14
N SER A 136 -1.77 18.68 -5.97
CA SER A 136 -1.04 19.88 -5.59
C SER A 136 -1.72 20.60 -4.42
N ASP A 137 -3.04 20.81 -4.48
CA ASP A 137 -3.79 21.42 -3.38
C ASP A 137 -3.78 20.52 -2.13
N TYR A 138 -3.98 19.22 -2.31
CA TYR A 138 -3.91 18.25 -1.20
C TYR A 138 -2.53 18.22 -0.54
N HIS A 139 -1.46 18.21 -1.32
CA HIS A 139 -0.09 18.29 -0.84
C HIS A 139 0.16 19.56 -0.02
N ASP A 140 -0.27 20.73 -0.55
CA ASP A 140 -0.11 22.00 0.15
C ASP A 140 -0.88 22.01 1.49
N LYS A 141 -2.09 21.47 1.53
CA LYS A 141 -2.87 21.34 2.78
C LYS A 141 -2.21 20.39 3.78
N LEU A 142 -1.60 19.31 3.31
CA LEU A 142 -0.89 18.37 4.17
C LEU A 142 0.42 18.95 4.73
N GLN A 143 1.09 19.84 3.97
CA GLN A 143 2.34 20.48 4.36
C GLN A 143 2.12 21.76 5.19
N ASN A 144 1.11 22.55 4.89
CA ASN A 144 0.94 23.93 5.36
C ASN A 144 -0.36 24.13 6.15
N GLU A 145 -0.70 23.34 7.14
CA GLU A 145 -1.82 23.54 8.08
C GLU A 145 -3.15 24.03 7.44
N GLY A 146 -3.43 23.63 6.20
CA GLY A 146 -4.66 23.98 5.50
C GLY A 146 -5.84 23.10 5.92
N SER A 147 -7.07 23.60 5.73
CA SER A 147 -8.29 22.83 5.94
C SER A 147 -8.40 21.71 4.89
N LEU A 148 -8.60 20.46 5.32
CA LEU A 148 -8.93 19.35 4.43
C LEU A 148 -10.42 19.28 4.07
N PHE A 149 -11.24 20.13 4.67
CA PHE A 149 -12.69 20.16 4.41
C PHE A 149 -13.05 21.11 3.26
N TYR A 150 -12.28 22.19 3.07
CA TYR A 150 -12.59 23.21 2.10
C TYR A 150 -11.35 23.81 1.47
N THR A 151 -11.44 24.12 0.18
CA THR A 151 -10.39 24.81 -0.58
C THR A 151 -10.97 25.92 -1.45
N TRP A 152 -10.23 27.01 -1.57
CA TRP A 152 -10.52 28.10 -2.52
C TRP A 152 -9.86 27.91 -3.89
N ASP A 153 -8.94 26.96 -3.99
CA ASP A 153 -8.09 26.76 -5.17
C ASP A 153 -8.80 25.98 -6.30
N ILE A 154 -10.01 25.47 -6.01
CA ILE A 154 -10.81 24.69 -6.95
C ILE A 154 -12.16 25.37 -7.17
N GLY A 155 -12.43 25.84 -8.40
CA GLY A 155 -13.75 26.29 -8.85
C GLY A 155 -14.36 27.42 -8.04
N MET A 156 -13.58 28.41 -7.57
CA MET A 156 -14.03 29.51 -6.69
C MET A 156 -14.46 29.07 -5.28
N GLY A 157 -14.04 27.90 -4.86
CA GLY A 157 -14.33 27.32 -3.56
C GLY A 157 -15.13 26.00 -3.68
N SER A 158 -14.58 24.94 -3.09
CA SER A 158 -15.17 23.61 -3.14
C SER A 158 -14.94 22.83 -1.84
N ASN A 159 -15.79 21.83 -1.61
CA ASN A 159 -15.57 20.83 -0.57
C ASN A 159 -14.39 19.93 -0.97
N LEU A 160 -13.24 20.10 -0.33
CA LEU A 160 -12.05 19.34 -0.63
C LEU A 160 -12.21 17.87 -0.19
N LEU A 161 -12.96 17.59 0.88
CA LEU A 161 -13.16 16.24 1.38
C LEU A 161 -13.83 15.32 0.34
N ASP A 162 -14.79 15.85 -0.44
CA ASP A 162 -15.44 15.09 -1.50
C ASP A 162 -14.46 14.74 -2.62
N ILE A 163 -13.57 15.68 -2.95
CA ILE A 163 -12.52 15.46 -3.96
C ILE A 163 -11.49 14.45 -3.45
N ILE A 164 -11.09 14.54 -2.18
CA ILE A 164 -10.20 13.55 -1.56
C ILE A 164 -10.87 12.17 -1.57
N ALA A 165 -12.13 12.09 -1.17
CA ALA A 165 -12.86 10.82 -1.11
C ALA A 165 -12.99 10.17 -2.49
N TYR A 166 -13.18 10.96 -3.54
CA TYR A 166 -13.37 10.44 -4.90
C TYR A 166 -12.06 10.15 -5.63
N TYR A 167 -11.05 11.02 -5.53
CA TYR A 167 -9.83 10.93 -6.36
C TYR A 167 -8.59 10.46 -5.59
N MET A 168 -8.50 10.68 -4.29
CA MET A 168 -7.23 10.66 -3.55
C MET A 168 -7.24 9.78 -2.30
N SER A 169 -8.33 9.08 -1.98
CA SER A 169 -8.46 8.30 -0.74
C SER A 169 -7.61 7.03 -0.69
N CYS A 170 -7.00 6.61 -1.80
CA CYS A 170 -6.09 5.47 -1.81
C CYS A 170 -4.87 5.71 -0.89
N PRO A 171 -4.56 4.79 0.05
CA PRO A 171 -3.41 4.96 0.94
C PRO A 171 -2.07 5.11 0.23
N LEU A 172 -1.90 4.55 -0.98
CA LEU A 172 -0.68 4.71 -1.77
C LEU A 172 -0.46 6.17 -2.19
N ASN A 173 -1.51 6.96 -2.28
CA ASN A 173 -1.43 8.35 -2.70
C ASN A 173 -0.68 9.23 -1.68
N PHE A 174 -0.53 8.80 -0.41
CA PHE A 174 0.30 9.50 0.57
C PHE A 174 1.78 9.58 0.18
N ILE A 175 2.24 8.83 -0.82
CA ILE A 175 3.60 8.95 -1.33
C ILE A 175 3.92 10.37 -1.84
N ILE A 176 2.90 11.15 -2.25
CA ILE A 176 3.08 12.53 -2.69
C ILE A 176 3.72 13.43 -1.64
N VAL A 177 3.51 13.13 -0.36
CA VAL A 177 4.05 13.94 0.77
C VAL A 177 5.57 13.90 0.83
N ILE A 178 6.19 12.87 0.25
CA ILE A 178 7.66 12.70 0.23
C ILE A 178 8.32 13.60 -0.82
N PHE A 179 7.53 14.07 -1.80
CA PHE A 179 8.01 14.87 -2.92
C PHE A 179 7.75 16.35 -2.70
N ASP A 180 8.63 17.21 -3.23
CA ASP A 180 8.34 18.63 -3.31
C ASP A 180 7.23 18.90 -4.32
N ARG A 181 6.53 20.01 -4.17
CA ARG A 181 5.42 20.41 -5.04
C ARG A 181 5.78 20.39 -6.54
N GLU A 182 7.00 20.84 -6.87
CA GLU A 182 7.50 20.89 -8.25
C GLU A 182 7.70 19.49 -8.86
N HIS A 183 7.83 18.46 -8.03
CA HIS A 183 8.08 17.09 -8.44
C HIS A 183 6.85 16.17 -8.29
N LEU A 184 5.67 16.72 -8.05
CA LEU A 184 4.43 15.90 -7.91
C LEU A 184 4.11 15.08 -9.16
N TYR A 185 4.48 15.56 -10.35
CA TYR A 185 4.33 14.80 -11.59
C TYR A 185 5.19 13.51 -11.57
N VAL A 186 6.39 13.55 -10.95
CA VAL A 186 7.24 12.35 -10.77
C VAL A 186 6.59 11.40 -9.76
N ALA A 187 6.03 11.93 -8.67
CA ALA A 187 5.29 11.14 -7.68
C ALA A 187 4.10 10.41 -8.33
N MET A 188 3.37 11.08 -9.21
CA MET A 188 2.27 10.46 -9.95
C MET A 188 2.75 9.37 -10.92
N CYS A 189 3.83 9.61 -11.65
CA CYS A 189 4.45 8.58 -12.49
C CYS A 189 4.87 7.35 -11.67
N LEU A 190 5.43 7.59 -10.48
CA LEU A 190 5.81 6.52 -9.56
C LEU A 190 4.57 5.75 -9.06
N LEU A 191 3.49 6.44 -8.69
CA LEU A 191 2.22 5.82 -8.30
C LEU A 191 1.66 4.92 -9.40
N ILE A 192 1.61 5.40 -10.64
CA ILE A 192 1.19 4.62 -11.80
C ILE A 192 2.03 3.35 -11.91
N SER A 193 3.35 3.47 -11.85
CA SER A 193 4.28 2.35 -12.00
C SER A 193 4.14 1.32 -10.89
N ILE A 194 3.98 1.77 -9.64
CA ILE A 194 3.74 0.89 -8.47
C ILE A 194 2.40 0.15 -8.63
N LYS A 195 1.32 0.83 -9.03
CA LYS A 195 0.00 0.22 -9.20
C LYS A 195 0.00 -0.84 -10.31
N ILE A 196 0.70 -0.58 -11.43
CA ILE A 196 0.92 -1.56 -12.50
C ILE A 196 1.66 -2.79 -11.97
N ALA A 197 2.77 -2.60 -11.25
CA ALA A 197 3.55 -3.70 -10.70
C ALA A 197 2.76 -4.53 -9.67
N LEU A 198 2.01 -3.87 -8.80
CA LEU A 198 1.13 -4.53 -7.83
C LEU A 198 -0.02 -5.29 -8.50
N SER A 199 -0.53 -4.85 -9.65
CA SER A 199 -1.55 -5.57 -10.41
C SER A 199 -1.04 -6.93 -10.89
N GLY A 200 0.23 -7.02 -11.28
CA GLY A 200 0.87 -8.30 -11.62
C GLY A 200 0.98 -9.24 -10.41
N LEU A 201 1.35 -8.70 -9.24
CA LEU A 201 1.42 -9.46 -8.00
C LEU A 201 0.07 -10.02 -7.58
N THR A 202 -0.97 -9.20 -7.58
CA THR A 202 -2.32 -9.61 -7.16
C THR A 202 -2.91 -10.65 -8.10
N MET A 203 -2.68 -10.49 -9.41
CA MET A 203 -3.10 -11.47 -10.40
C MET A 203 -2.34 -12.80 -10.25
N ALA A 204 -1.04 -12.76 -9.94
CA ALA A 204 -0.28 -13.97 -9.65
C ALA A 204 -0.80 -14.71 -8.40
N SER A 205 -1.22 -13.97 -7.37
CA SER A 205 -1.87 -14.54 -6.18
C SER A 205 -3.15 -15.29 -6.55
N TYR A 206 -4.03 -14.64 -7.32
CA TYR A 206 -5.29 -15.24 -7.76
C TYR A 206 -5.07 -16.48 -8.63
N LEU A 207 -4.17 -16.40 -9.61
CA LEU A 207 -3.87 -17.54 -10.48
C LEU A 207 -3.25 -18.71 -9.72
N GLY A 208 -2.37 -18.43 -8.74
CA GLY A 208 -1.80 -19.45 -7.86
C GLY A 208 -2.85 -20.20 -7.06
N TYR A 209 -3.84 -19.49 -6.55
CA TYR A 209 -5.01 -20.08 -5.91
C TYR A 209 -5.82 -20.93 -6.90
N LYS A 210 -6.13 -20.39 -8.08
CA LYS A 210 -6.96 -21.04 -9.09
C LYS A 210 -6.33 -22.31 -9.65
N CYS A 211 -5.03 -22.29 -9.90
CA CYS A 211 -4.26 -23.45 -10.35
C CYS A 211 -3.97 -24.47 -9.22
N LYS A 212 -4.30 -24.15 -7.96
CA LYS A 212 -3.93 -24.93 -6.77
C LYS A 212 -2.42 -25.23 -6.66
N ASP A 213 -1.62 -24.45 -7.36
CA ASP A 213 -0.17 -24.53 -7.38
C ASP A 213 0.44 -23.13 -7.54
N LYS A 214 0.86 -22.56 -6.43
CA LYS A 214 1.46 -21.22 -6.39
C LYS A 214 2.85 -21.15 -7.05
N ASN A 215 3.48 -22.29 -7.30
CA ASN A 215 4.81 -22.40 -7.88
C ASN A 215 4.78 -22.72 -9.39
N ASN A 216 3.60 -22.71 -10.00
CA ASN A 216 3.44 -22.93 -11.43
C ASN A 216 4.00 -21.75 -12.23
N VAL A 217 5.08 -21.97 -12.97
CA VAL A 217 5.79 -20.95 -13.77
C VAL A 217 4.89 -20.30 -14.83
N PHE A 218 3.89 -21.03 -15.35
CA PHE A 218 2.95 -20.48 -16.32
C PHE A 218 2.07 -19.35 -15.79
N ILE A 219 2.02 -19.14 -14.46
CA ILE A 219 1.34 -17.98 -13.86
C ILE A 219 2.01 -16.67 -14.26
N ILE A 220 3.34 -16.64 -14.39
CA ILE A 220 4.12 -15.43 -14.64
C ILE A 220 3.66 -14.71 -15.92
N PRO A 221 3.63 -15.34 -17.12
CA PRO A 221 3.24 -14.64 -18.33
C PRO A 221 1.81 -14.10 -18.28
N PHE A 222 0.87 -14.80 -17.65
CA PHE A 222 -0.51 -14.33 -17.52
C PHE A 222 -0.65 -13.16 -16.55
N ALA A 223 0.08 -13.19 -15.43
CA ALA A 223 0.11 -12.09 -14.48
C ALA A 223 0.74 -10.82 -15.10
N ILE A 224 1.81 -10.97 -15.88
CA ILE A 224 2.45 -9.87 -16.61
C ILE A 224 1.50 -9.35 -17.70
N ALA A 225 0.84 -10.22 -18.45
CA ALA A 225 -0.12 -9.84 -19.48
C ALA A 225 -1.31 -9.06 -18.90
N TYR A 226 -1.76 -9.39 -17.69
CA TYR A 226 -2.76 -8.61 -16.96
C TYR A 226 -2.23 -7.21 -16.61
N ALA A 227 -1.07 -7.13 -15.98
CA ALA A 227 -0.46 -5.88 -15.51
C ALA A 227 -0.09 -4.92 -16.67
N LEU A 228 0.37 -5.47 -17.80
CA LEU A 228 0.79 -4.70 -18.98
C LEU A 228 -0.24 -4.78 -20.12
N SER A 229 -1.50 -5.11 -19.81
CA SER A 229 -2.55 -5.13 -20.82
C SER A 229 -2.75 -3.74 -21.44
N ASN A 230 -3.22 -3.70 -22.66
CA ASN A 230 -3.50 -2.44 -23.35
C ASN A 230 -4.47 -1.54 -22.59
N TYR A 231 -5.44 -2.14 -21.88
CA TYR A 231 -6.35 -1.39 -21.01
C TYR A 231 -5.60 -0.71 -19.85
N VAL A 232 -4.75 -1.45 -19.14
CA VAL A 232 -4.00 -0.93 -17.99
C VAL A 232 -3.05 0.20 -18.43
N ILE A 233 -2.29 -0.01 -19.49
CA ILE A 233 -1.34 1.00 -20.00
C ILE A 233 -2.08 2.20 -20.59
N GLY A 234 -3.12 1.96 -21.40
CA GLY A 234 -3.87 3.02 -22.08
C GLY A 234 -4.68 3.92 -21.15
N TYR A 235 -5.12 3.40 -19.99
CA TYR A 235 -5.90 4.15 -18.99
C TYR A 235 -5.14 4.41 -17.70
N SER A 236 -3.81 4.21 -17.68
CA SER A 236 -2.97 4.42 -16.50
C SER A 236 -2.98 5.86 -15.95
N TRP A 237 -3.37 6.82 -16.78
CA TRP A 237 -3.58 8.21 -16.39
C TRP A 237 -4.76 8.40 -15.43
N ASN A 238 -5.68 7.43 -15.30
CA ASN A 238 -6.79 7.46 -14.35
C ASN A 238 -6.43 6.66 -13.10
N LEU A 239 -5.86 7.32 -12.10
CA LEU A 239 -5.28 6.70 -10.91
C LEU A 239 -6.27 5.87 -10.09
N MET A 240 -7.53 6.32 -9.97
CA MET A 240 -8.54 5.59 -9.19
C MET A 240 -8.95 4.28 -9.89
N TRP A 241 -9.00 4.24 -11.23
CA TRP A 241 -9.28 3.00 -11.95
C TRP A 241 -8.16 1.97 -11.78
N MET A 242 -6.93 2.44 -11.64
CA MET A 242 -5.78 1.56 -11.36
C MET A 242 -5.91 0.87 -9.99
N ASP A 243 -6.54 1.51 -9.01
CA ASP A 243 -6.81 0.90 -7.71
C ASP A 243 -7.81 -0.25 -7.83
N CYS A 244 -8.86 -0.09 -8.63
CA CYS A 244 -9.80 -1.18 -8.93
C CYS A 244 -9.12 -2.35 -9.64
N ILE A 245 -8.30 -2.07 -10.65
CA ILE A 245 -7.56 -3.10 -11.38
C ILE A 245 -6.62 -3.87 -10.45
N LEU A 246 -5.89 -3.14 -9.62
CA LEU A 246 -4.98 -3.70 -8.64
C LEU A 246 -5.67 -4.66 -7.68
N ILE A 247 -6.84 -4.29 -7.15
CA ILE A 247 -7.49 -5.06 -6.08
C ILE A 247 -8.44 -6.15 -6.60
N LEU A 248 -8.95 -6.04 -7.82
CA LEU A 248 -9.94 -6.94 -8.41
C LEU A 248 -9.55 -8.42 -8.32
N PRO A 249 -8.32 -8.85 -8.64
CA PRO A 249 -7.95 -10.26 -8.50
C PRO A 249 -8.10 -10.79 -7.07
N LEU A 250 -7.79 -9.96 -6.06
CA LEU A 250 -7.93 -10.35 -4.65
C LEU A 250 -9.39 -10.38 -4.19
N VAL A 251 -10.24 -9.49 -4.71
CA VAL A 251 -11.68 -9.51 -4.43
C VAL A 251 -12.29 -10.81 -4.97
N ILE A 252 -11.97 -11.16 -6.23
CA ILE A 252 -12.47 -12.41 -6.85
C ILE A 252 -11.94 -13.62 -6.09
N GLN A 253 -10.64 -13.66 -5.79
CA GLN A 253 -10.03 -14.73 -5.00
C GLN A 253 -10.70 -14.90 -3.64
N GLY A 254 -10.93 -13.79 -2.93
CA GLY A 254 -11.56 -13.81 -1.62
C GLY A 254 -13.03 -14.26 -1.68
N PHE A 255 -13.75 -13.83 -2.72
CA PHE A 255 -15.13 -14.25 -2.96
C PHE A 255 -15.23 -15.76 -3.24
N GLU A 256 -14.38 -16.27 -4.14
CA GLU A 256 -14.36 -17.72 -4.44
C GLU A 256 -13.98 -18.55 -3.20
N GLN A 257 -12.97 -18.13 -2.44
CA GLN A 257 -12.60 -18.80 -1.18
C GLN A 257 -13.74 -18.80 -0.16
N MET A 258 -14.47 -17.70 -0.05
CA MET A 258 -15.63 -17.62 0.83
C MET A 258 -16.75 -18.59 0.40
N MET A 259 -16.98 -18.72 -0.90
CA MET A 259 -17.99 -19.63 -1.45
C MET A 259 -17.60 -21.10 -1.29
N GLU A 260 -16.31 -21.44 -1.39
CA GLU A 260 -15.82 -22.81 -1.23
C GLU A 260 -15.80 -23.28 0.24
N ASP A 261 -15.39 -22.41 1.16
CA ASP A 261 -15.03 -22.80 2.55
C ASP A 261 -15.98 -22.18 3.61
N GLY A 262 -16.91 -21.31 3.22
CA GLY A 262 -17.92 -20.69 4.10
C GLY A 262 -17.38 -19.85 5.26
N SER A 263 -16.11 -20.06 5.64
CA SER A 263 -15.46 -19.44 6.81
C SER A 263 -14.38 -18.42 6.44
N ASN A 264 -13.87 -18.44 5.21
CA ASN A 264 -12.69 -17.66 4.80
C ASN A 264 -13.04 -16.29 4.18
N TYR A 265 -13.85 -15.51 4.86
CA TYR A 265 -14.36 -14.22 4.39
C TYR A 265 -13.35 -13.06 4.47
N LYS A 266 -12.24 -13.23 5.19
CA LYS A 266 -11.33 -12.12 5.52
C LYS A 266 -10.71 -11.47 4.28
N LEU A 267 -10.24 -12.27 3.32
CA LEU A 267 -9.63 -11.73 2.11
C LEU A 267 -10.66 -10.93 1.30
N TYR A 268 -11.87 -11.48 1.14
CA TYR A 268 -12.97 -10.81 0.45
C TYR A 268 -13.32 -9.48 1.11
N THR A 269 -13.55 -9.48 2.43
CA THR A 269 -13.95 -8.28 3.16
C THR A 269 -12.87 -7.19 3.11
N LEU A 270 -11.60 -7.56 3.32
CA LEU A 270 -10.51 -6.58 3.32
C LEU A 270 -10.21 -6.02 1.93
N SER A 271 -10.22 -6.87 0.90
CA SER A 271 -9.98 -6.42 -0.46
C SER A 271 -11.14 -5.57 -1.01
N LEU A 272 -12.38 -5.96 -0.71
CA LEU A 272 -13.56 -5.17 -1.07
C LEU A 272 -13.58 -3.83 -0.34
N PHE A 273 -13.27 -3.82 0.97
CA PHE A 273 -13.17 -2.58 1.75
C PHE A 273 -12.10 -1.64 1.18
N TYR A 274 -10.94 -2.18 0.82
CA TYR A 274 -9.90 -1.39 0.17
C TYR A 274 -10.39 -0.82 -1.17
N GLY A 275 -11.01 -1.66 -2.02
CA GLY A 275 -11.58 -1.21 -3.29
C GLY A 275 -12.60 -0.09 -3.13
N LEU A 276 -13.52 -0.20 -2.16
CA LEU A 276 -14.52 0.82 -1.84
C LEU A 276 -13.90 2.08 -1.19
N LEU A 277 -12.78 1.95 -0.48
CA LEU A 277 -12.07 3.10 0.08
C LEU A 277 -11.40 3.93 -1.02
N CYS A 278 -10.90 3.27 -2.07
CA CYS A 278 -10.11 3.92 -3.12
C CYS A 278 -10.96 4.43 -4.30
N ASN A 279 -12.29 4.17 -4.28
CA ASN A 279 -13.22 4.55 -5.37
C ASN A 279 -14.57 5.01 -4.86
#